data_b5d58934328593838efe005859eeda2d
#
_entry.id   b5d58934328593838efe005859eeda2d
#
_cell.length_a   1.000
_cell.length_b   1.000
_cell.length_c   1.000
_cell.angle_alpha   90.00
_cell.angle_beta   90.00
_cell.angle_gamma   90.00
#
_symmetry.space_group_name_H-M   'P 1'
#
loop_
_entity.id
_entity.type
_entity.pdbx_description
1 polymer ?
#
loop_
_entity_poly.entity_id
_entity_poly.type
_entity_poly.pdbx_seq_one_letter_code
_entity_poly.pdbx_strand_id
1 'polypeptide(L)'
;QKEAEYIAKYIKETVEKGVLVKGEGETMRPARYDDFCILLRSPKKRVDTLSKALSDLGITSVFENNEVNVDSREVQLLVSLIKAVSNPLIDIPLISVMLSPLFGFSSEEISEIRLINKKCDIYTCLLEYAKTNKKAEFFVRKLDFYRNISASYPIYDFVKLLIDDTAITEIFL
;
A
#
# COMPACT_ATOMS: atom_id res chain seq x y z
N GLN A 1 -17.56 -20.13 -4.16
CA GLN A 1 -16.47 -20.99 -3.70
C GLN A 1 -16.41 -22.30 -4.48
N LYS A 2 -17.46 -23.11 -4.53
CA LYS A 2 -17.50 -24.39 -5.27
C LYS A 2 -17.22 -24.24 -6.79
N GLU A 3 -17.65 -23.12 -7.41
CA GLU A 3 -17.36 -22.81 -8.80
C GLU A 3 -15.87 -22.59 -9.05
N ALA A 4 -15.20 -21.86 -8.15
CA ALA A 4 -13.76 -21.58 -8.22
C ALA A 4 -12.93 -22.88 -8.06
N GLU A 5 -13.30 -23.71 -7.11
CA GLU A 5 -12.68 -25.01 -6.86
C GLU A 5 -12.84 -25.94 -8.09
N TYR A 6 -14.04 -25.93 -8.71
CA TYR A 6 -14.27 -26.70 -9.95
C TYR A 6 -13.40 -26.22 -11.10
N ILE A 7 -13.32 -24.90 -11.32
CA ILE A 7 -12.49 -24.31 -12.39
C ILE A 7 -11.02 -24.68 -12.18
N ALA A 8 -10.51 -24.51 -10.97
CA ALA A 8 -9.13 -24.83 -10.65
C ALA A 8 -8.81 -26.32 -10.89
N LYS A 9 -9.69 -27.22 -10.48
CA LYS A 9 -9.57 -28.65 -10.71
C LYS A 9 -9.62 -28.99 -12.20
N TYR A 10 -10.54 -28.38 -12.94
CA TYR A 10 -10.67 -28.61 -14.39
C TYR A 10 -9.40 -28.20 -15.14
N ILE A 11 -8.82 -27.03 -14.81
CA ILE A 11 -7.56 -26.58 -15.41
C ILE A 11 -6.44 -27.57 -15.13
N LYS A 12 -6.28 -27.98 -13.85
CA LYS A 12 -5.27 -28.94 -13.45
C LYS A 12 -5.38 -30.27 -14.19
N GLU A 13 -6.59 -30.84 -14.20
CA GLU A 13 -6.85 -32.10 -14.91
C GLU A 13 -6.59 -32.01 -16.41
N THR A 14 -6.91 -30.87 -17.02
CA THR A 14 -6.71 -30.66 -18.48
C THR A 14 -5.22 -30.65 -18.84
N VAL A 15 -4.38 -30.01 -17.99
CA VAL A 15 -2.93 -30.01 -18.16
C VAL A 15 -2.35 -31.39 -17.91
N GLU A 16 -2.74 -32.05 -16.80
CA GLU A 16 -2.24 -33.39 -16.44
C GLU A 16 -2.63 -34.47 -17.48
N LYS A 17 -3.78 -34.36 -18.10
CA LYS A 17 -4.22 -35.24 -19.19
C LYS A 17 -3.48 -34.99 -20.52
N GLY A 18 -2.70 -33.90 -20.60
CA GLY A 18 -1.98 -33.55 -21.84
C GLY A 18 -2.89 -33.22 -23.01
N VAL A 19 -4.06 -32.57 -22.75
CA VAL A 19 -4.99 -32.19 -23.82
C VAL A 19 -4.25 -31.34 -24.84
N LEU A 20 -4.40 -31.70 -26.13
CA LEU A 20 -3.70 -31.00 -27.20
C LEU A 20 -4.41 -29.66 -27.52
N VAL A 21 -3.62 -28.59 -27.57
CA VAL A 21 -4.05 -27.25 -28.01
C VAL A 21 -3.23 -26.80 -29.20
N LYS A 22 -3.79 -25.89 -29.98
CA LYS A 22 -3.10 -25.31 -31.15
C LYS A 22 -2.03 -24.33 -30.62
N GLY A 23 -0.77 -24.60 -30.93
CA GLY A 23 0.37 -23.73 -30.66
C GLY A 23 0.67 -22.78 -31.82
N GLU A 24 1.80 -22.12 -31.76
CA GLU A 24 2.27 -21.27 -32.86
C GLU A 24 2.55 -22.09 -34.12
N GLY A 25 2.15 -21.55 -35.29
CA GLY A 25 2.39 -22.17 -36.58
C GLY A 25 1.59 -23.46 -36.86
N GLU A 26 0.36 -23.57 -36.30
CA GLU A 26 -0.56 -24.70 -36.49
C GLU A 26 -0.11 -26.07 -35.89
N THR A 27 0.96 -26.09 -35.16
CA THR A 27 1.41 -27.32 -34.46
C THR A 27 0.54 -27.60 -33.24
N MET A 28 0.19 -28.88 -33.02
CA MET A 28 -0.53 -29.30 -31.80
C MET A 28 0.48 -29.58 -30.69
N ARG A 29 0.25 -29.06 -29.50
CA ARG A 29 1.06 -29.32 -28.31
C ARG A 29 0.20 -29.56 -27.07
N PRO A 30 0.72 -30.22 -26.02
CA PRO A 30 0.00 -30.31 -24.74
C PRO A 30 -0.28 -28.94 -24.15
N ALA A 31 -1.47 -28.80 -23.54
CA ALA A 31 -1.88 -27.60 -22.83
C ALA A 31 -0.95 -27.31 -21.65
N ARG A 32 -0.66 -26.02 -21.44
CA ARG A 32 0.08 -25.47 -20.28
C ARG A 32 -0.83 -24.54 -19.49
N TYR A 33 -0.46 -24.23 -18.25
CA TYR A 33 -1.22 -23.30 -17.43
C TYR A 33 -1.37 -21.90 -18.07
N ASP A 34 -0.37 -21.47 -18.83
CA ASP A 34 -0.37 -20.19 -19.55
C ASP A 34 -1.40 -20.11 -20.69
N ASP A 35 -1.96 -21.25 -21.10
CA ASP A 35 -2.98 -21.30 -22.17
C ASP A 35 -4.41 -21.00 -21.66
N PHE A 36 -4.58 -20.87 -20.35
CA PHE A 36 -5.89 -20.64 -19.77
C PHE A 36 -6.09 -19.17 -19.41
N CYS A 37 -7.26 -18.65 -19.80
CA CYS A 37 -7.70 -17.32 -19.43
C CYS A 37 -9.11 -17.40 -18.82
N ILE A 38 -9.30 -16.81 -17.65
CA ILE A 38 -10.60 -16.74 -16.98
C ILE A 38 -11.14 -15.33 -17.10
N LEU A 39 -12.24 -15.19 -17.84
CA LEU A 39 -12.91 -13.90 -18.02
C LEU A 39 -14.04 -13.73 -17.00
N LEU A 40 -13.99 -12.67 -16.22
CA LEU A 40 -14.98 -12.34 -15.20
C LEU A 40 -15.69 -11.04 -15.54
N ARG A 41 -17.02 -11.05 -15.48
CA ARG A 41 -17.83 -9.83 -15.67
C ARG A 41 -17.64 -8.82 -14.53
N SER A 42 -17.40 -9.30 -13.30
CA SER A 42 -17.20 -8.47 -12.11
C SER A 42 -16.08 -9.08 -11.26
N PRO A 43 -14.81 -8.65 -11.46
CA PRO A 43 -13.65 -9.27 -10.83
C PRO A 43 -13.57 -9.05 -9.32
N LYS A 44 -13.92 -7.86 -8.79
CA LYS A 44 -13.65 -7.37 -7.43
C LYS A 44 -13.87 -8.38 -6.28
N LYS A 45 -14.91 -9.22 -6.35
CA LYS A 45 -15.24 -10.19 -5.28
C LYS A 45 -14.90 -11.63 -5.63
N ARG A 46 -14.57 -11.91 -6.87
CA ARG A 46 -14.37 -13.28 -7.37
C ARG A 46 -12.91 -13.64 -7.59
N VAL A 47 -12.07 -12.62 -7.85
CA VAL A 47 -10.64 -12.82 -8.10
C VAL A 47 -9.96 -13.49 -6.92
N ASP A 48 -10.16 -12.99 -5.69
CA ASP A 48 -9.52 -13.54 -4.49
C ASP A 48 -9.92 -15.01 -4.26
N THR A 49 -11.20 -15.33 -4.48
CA THR A 49 -11.70 -16.70 -4.33
C THR A 49 -11.12 -17.64 -5.38
N LEU A 50 -10.98 -17.18 -6.64
CA LEU A 50 -10.38 -17.94 -7.73
C LEU A 50 -8.88 -18.10 -7.54
N SER A 51 -8.17 -17.01 -7.22
CA SER A 51 -6.73 -17.02 -6.97
C SER A 51 -6.38 -17.98 -5.83
N LYS A 52 -7.16 -17.98 -4.74
CA LYS A 52 -6.97 -18.92 -3.64
C LYS A 52 -7.21 -20.37 -4.08
N ALA A 53 -8.28 -20.65 -4.80
CA ALA A 53 -8.58 -22.00 -5.27
C ALA A 53 -7.51 -22.54 -6.24
N LEU A 54 -6.93 -21.68 -7.10
CA LEU A 54 -5.81 -22.03 -7.98
C LEU A 54 -4.52 -22.26 -7.18
N SER A 55 -4.21 -21.36 -6.24
CA SER A 55 -3.03 -21.47 -5.37
C SER A 55 -3.06 -22.72 -4.49
N ASP A 56 -4.22 -23.13 -3.98
CA ASP A 56 -4.41 -24.35 -3.19
C ASP A 56 -4.07 -25.62 -4.00
N LEU A 57 -4.12 -25.55 -5.33
CA LEU A 57 -3.71 -26.63 -6.25
C LEU A 57 -2.31 -26.43 -6.83
N GLY A 58 -1.56 -25.42 -6.39
CA GLY A 58 -0.21 -25.09 -6.86
C GLY A 58 -0.17 -24.39 -8.22
N ILE A 59 -1.29 -23.78 -8.66
CA ILE A 59 -1.36 -23.05 -9.92
C ILE A 59 -1.20 -21.56 -9.63
N THR A 60 -0.14 -20.95 -10.16
CA THR A 60 0.07 -19.50 -10.10
C THR A 60 -0.86 -18.81 -11.10
N SER A 61 -1.60 -17.79 -10.63
CA SER A 61 -2.47 -16.97 -11.49
C SER A 61 -2.02 -15.53 -11.48
N VAL A 62 -2.07 -14.91 -12.66
CA VAL A 62 -1.84 -13.45 -12.82
C VAL A 62 -3.17 -12.84 -13.25
N PHE A 63 -3.56 -11.75 -12.62
CA PHE A 63 -4.76 -11.01 -13.04
C PHE A 63 -4.41 -9.54 -13.24
N GLU A 64 -4.94 -8.98 -14.32
CA GLU A 64 -4.87 -7.56 -14.56
C GLU A 64 -5.74 -6.86 -13.51
N ASN A 65 -5.12 -6.41 -12.45
CA ASN A 65 -5.77 -5.51 -11.51
C ASN A 65 -5.38 -4.08 -11.89
N ASN A 66 -6.22 -3.45 -12.71
CA ASN A 66 -6.08 -2.04 -13.06
C ASN A 66 -6.50 -1.12 -11.89
N GLU A 67 -6.91 -1.68 -10.76
CA GLU A 67 -7.22 -0.89 -9.57
C GLU A 67 -5.92 -0.65 -8.79
N VAL A 68 -5.53 0.61 -8.74
CA VAL A 68 -4.52 1.08 -7.78
C VAL A 68 -5.01 0.66 -6.39
N ASN A 69 -4.24 -0.16 -5.71
CA ASN A 69 -4.59 -0.58 -4.34
C ASN A 69 -4.37 0.59 -3.37
N VAL A 70 -5.34 1.51 -3.40
CA VAL A 70 -5.32 2.70 -2.52
C VAL A 70 -5.40 2.33 -1.03
N ASP A 71 -5.76 1.09 -0.72
CA ASP A 71 -5.88 0.60 0.66
C ASP A 71 -4.57 -0.03 1.16
N SER A 72 -3.53 -0.06 0.34
CA SER A 72 -2.21 -0.51 0.81
C SER A 72 -1.66 0.42 1.89
N ARG A 73 -0.90 -0.14 2.82
CA ARG A 73 -0.35 0.62 3.97
C ARG A 73 0.54 1.77 3.54
N GLU A 74 1.33 1.56 2.50
CA GLU A 74 2.24 2.55 1.91
C GLU A 74 1.47 3.76 1.39
N VAL A 75 0.41 3.51 0.61
CA VAL A 75 -0.44 4.56 0.04
C VAL A 75 -1.17 5.30 1.15
N GLN A 76 -1.73 4.61 2.13
CA GLN A 76 -2.41 5.23 3.27
C GLN A 76 -1.46 6.09 4.13
N LEU A 77 -0.21 5.64 4.29
CA LEU A 77 0.81 6.42 4.99
C LEU A 77 1.19 7.68 4.20
N LEU A 78 1.40 7.55 2.89
CA LEU A 78 1.68 8.70 2.01
C LEU A 78 0.53 9.72 2.04
N VAL A 79 -0.72 9.25 1.97
CA VAL A 79 -1.91 10.10 2.09
C VAL A 79 -1.94 10.79 3.46
N SER A 80 -1.59 10.09 4.53
CA SER A 80 -1.52 10.67 5.88
C SER A 80 -0.43 11.72 5.99
N LEU A 81 0.73 11.50 5.36
CA LEU A 81 1.81 12.47 5.30
C LEU A 81 1.37 13.74 4.53
N ILE A 82 0.75 13.59 3.37
CA ILE A 82 0.22 14.73 2.60
C ILE A 82 -0.82 15.52 3.42
N LYS A 83 -1.70 14.83 4.13
CA LYS A 83 -2.69 15.47 5.03
C LYS A 83 -2.02 16.23 6.18
N ALA A 84 -1.00 15.63 6.82
CA ALA A 84 -0.27 16.27 7.91
C ALA A 84 0.53 17.48 7.44
N VAL A 85 1.09 17.44 6.22
CA VAL A 85 1.76 18.59 5.58
C VAL A 85 0.73 19.69 5.28
N SER A 86 -0.42 19.34 4.73
CA SER A 86 -1.48 20.31 4.39
C SER A 86 -2.05 20.99 5.64
N ASN A 87 -2.37 20.20 6.67
CA ASN A 87 -2.89 20.70 7.93
C ASN A 87 -2.43 19.84 9.12
N PRO A 88 -1.35 20.25 9.82
CA PRO A 88 -0.82 19.51 10.96
C PRO A 88 -1.70 19.55 12.22
N LEU A 89 -2.72 20.41 12.26
CA LEU A 89 -3.65 20.49 13.40
C LEU A 89 -4.64 19.32 13.44
N ILE A 90 -4.67 18.47 12.41
CA ILE A 90 -5.50 17.27 12.40
C ILE A 90 -4.71 16.14 13.05
N ASP A 91 -5.08 15.75 14.26
CA ASP A 91 -4.34 14.80 15.09
C ASP A 91 -4.13 13.42 14.40
N ILE A 92 -5.16 12.83 13.78
CA ILE A 92 -5.11 11.46 13.27
C ILE A 92 -4.04 11.26 12.19
N PRO A 93 -3.98 12.04 11.09
CA PRO A 93 -2.91 11.92 10.11
C PRO A 93 -1.53 12.18 10.70
N LEU A 94 -1.40 13.19 11.56
CA LEU A 94 -0.13 13.54 12.17
C LEU A 94 0.41 12.40 13.04
N ILE A 95 -0.42 11.85 13.94
CA ILE A 95 -0.05 10.72 14.80
C ILE A 95 0.29 9.49 13.95
N SER A 96 -0.49 9.22 12.89
CA SER A 96 -0.23 8.09 11.98
C SER A 96 1.16 8.16 11.35
N VAL A 97 1.57 9.36 10.92
CA VAL A 97 2.90 9.60 10.36
C VAL A 97 3.98 9.48 11.43
N MET A 98 3.78 10.03 12.62
CA MET A 98 4.74 9.93 13.72
C MET A 98 4.99 8.49 14.16
N LEU A 99 3.94 7.68 14.30
CA LEU A 99 4.02 6.26 14.70
C LEU A 99 4.57 5.36 13.60
N SER A 100 4.62 5.85 12.35
CA SER A 100 5.09 5.06 11.23
C SER A 100 6.60 4.76 11.31
N PRO A 101 7.07 3.74 10.55
CA PRO A 101 8.51 3.47 10.45
C PRO A 101 9.34 4.64 9.92
N LEU A 102 8.72 5.62 9.24
CA LEU A 102 9.40 6.82 8.72
C LEU A 102 10.02 7.66 9.84
N PHE A 103 9.31 7.80 10.96
CA PHE A 103 9.73 8.66 12.08
C PHE A 103 9.89 7.90 13.39
N GLY A 104 9.25 6.73 13.51
CA GLY A 104 9.47 5.76 14.56
C GLY A 104 9.15 6.23 15.99
N PHE A 105 8.18 7.15 16.17
CA PHE A 105 7.71 7.51 17.50
C PHE A 105 7.03 6.32 18.16
N SER A 106 7.22 6.15 19.45
CA SER A 106 6.49 5.16 20.23
C SER A 106 5.16 5.70 20.75
N SER A 107 4.27 4.80 21.17
CA SER A 107 3.00 5.18 21.79
C SER A 107 3.20 5.95 23.10
N GLU A 108 4.28 5.66 23.82
CA GLU A 108 4.70 6.33 25.04
C GLU A 108 5.09 7.78 24.74
N GLU A 109 5.92 8.01 23.70
CA GLU A 109 6.32 9.35 23.26
C GLU A 109 5.11 10.20 22.85
N ILE A 110 4.15 9.61 22.12
CA ILE A 110 2.90 10.31 21.76
C ILE A 110 2.09 10.66 23.02
N SER A 111 2.07 9.76 23.99
CA SER A 111 1.37 10.01 25.27
C SER A 111 2.05 11.12 26.07
N GLU A 112 3.38 11.16 26.12
CA GLU A 112 4.14 12.26 26.75
C GLU A 112 3.82 13.61 26.10
N ILE A 113 3.84 13.67 24.77
CA ILE A 113 3.47 14.86 24.01
C ILE A 113 2.04 15.29 24.39
N ARG A 114 1.08 14.37 24.44
CA ARG A 114 -0.31 14.68 24.78
C ARG A 114 -0.50 15.18 26.20
N LEU A 115 0.34 14.75 27.14
CA LEU A 115 0.30 15.14 28.54
C LEU A 115 0.76 16.59 28.78
N ILE A 116 1.49 17.21 27.85
CA ILE A 116 1.93 18.61 27.95
C ILE A 116 0.70 19.53 28.06
N ASN A 117 -0.29 19.33 27.17
CA ASN A 117 -1.55 20.06 27.25
C ASN A 117 -2.71 19.27 26.64
N LYS A 118 -3.60 18.75 27.47
CA LYS A 118 -4.75 17.94 27.04
C LYS A 118 -5.82 18.72 26.24
N LYS A 119 -5.80 20.06 26.28
CA LYS A 119 -6.79 20.90 25.61
C LYS A 119 -6.39 21.36 24.23
N CYS A 120 -5.10 21.26 23.86
CA CYS A 120 -4.59 21.64 22.55
C CYS A 120 -4.53 20.44 21.60
N ASP A 121 -4.38 20.72 20.30
CA ASP A 121 -4.03 19.71 19.29
C ASP A 121 -2.62 19.13 19.54
N ILE A 122 -2.36 17.96 18.99
CA ILE A 122 -1.06 17.26 19.16
C ILE A 122 0.09 18.07 18.57
N TYR A 123 -0.13 18.81 17.47
CA TYR A 123 0.92 19.59 16.85
C TYR A 123 1.42 20.71 17.75
N THR A 124 0.52 21.43 18.41
CA THR A 124 0.90 22.46 19.39
C THR A 124 1.71 21.87 20.57
N CYS A 125 1.30 20.72 21.07
CA CYS A 125 2.06 20.00 22.10
C CYS A 125 3.43 19.52 21.59
N LEU A 126 3.48 19.05 20.35
CA LEU A 126 4.71 18.61 19.70
C LEU A 126 5.74 19.73 19.54
N LEU A 127 5.29 20.94 19.19
CA LEU A 127 6.20 22.11 19.11
C LEU A 127 6.84 22.45 20.46
N GLU A 128 6.13 22.26 21.55
CA GLU A 128 6.68 22.46 22.89
C GLU A 128 7.65 21.32 23.25
N TYR A 129 7.28 20.07 22.96
CA TYR A 129 8.12 18.89 23.19
C TYR A 129 9.43 18.94 22.37
N ALA A 130 9.38 19.47 21.16
CA ALA A 130 10.54 19.62 20.27
C ALA A 130 11.64 20.54 20.83
N LYS A 131 11.33 21.43 21.78
CA LYS A 131 12.34 22.28 22.42
C LYS A 131 13.36 21.48 23.24
N THR A 132 12.99 20.32 23.72
CA THR A 132 13.83 19.45 24.56
C THR A 132 14.15 18.10 23.96
N ASN A 133 13.42 17.69 22.92
CA ASN A 133 13.58 16.38 22.29
C ASN A 133 14.06 16.51 20.83
N LYS A 134 15.27 16.01 20.53
CA LYS A 134 15.89 16.10 19.19
C LYS A 134 15.12 15.38 18.11
N LYS A 135 14.45 14.28 18.43
CA LYS A 135 13.65 13.51 17.46
C LYS A 135 12.42 14.31 17.05
N ALA A 136 11.74 14.91 18.02
CA ALA A 136 10.59 15.78 17.75
C ALA A 136 11.02 17.06 17.00
N GLU A 137 12.16 17.65 17.34
CA GLU A 137 12.73 18.78 16.60
C GLU A 137 12.98 18.41 15.14
N PHE A 138 13.61 17.26 14.88
CA PHE A 138 13.85 16.77 13.51
C PHE A 138 12.54 16.60 12.75
N PHE A 139 11.53 15.96 13.36
CA PHE A 139 10.23 15.76 12.74
C PHE A 139 9.54 17.09 12.38
N VAL A 140 9.50 18.05 13.30
CA VAL A 140 8.90 19.38 13.05
C VAL A 140 9.62 20.08 11.91
N ARG A 141 10.96 20.10 11.91
CA ARG A 141 11.75 20.72 10.83
C ARG A 141 11.50 20.06 9.47
N LYS A 142 11.34 18.73 9.44
CA LYS A 142 11.06 17.99 8.22
C LYS A 142 9.66 18.31 7.72
N LEU A 143 8.67 18.38 8.61
CA LEU A 143 7.30 18.76 8.27
C LEU A 143 7.23 20.19 7.72
N ASP A 144 7.91 21.13 8.35
CA ASP A 144 7.97 22.53 7.89
C ASP A 144 8.67 22.64 6.51
N PHE A 145 9.72 21.87 6.28
CA PHE A 145 10.36 21.77 4.98
C PHE A 145 9.37 21.33 3.89
N TYR A 146 8.63 20.25 4.13
CA TYR A 146 7.60 19.78 3.18
C TYR A 146 6.49 20.81 2.95
N ARG A 147 6.03 21.49 3.99
CA ARG A 147 5.03 22.55 3.89
C ARG A 147 5.51 23.71 3.02
N ASN A 148 6.74 24.16 3.20
CA ASN A 148 7.32 25.25 2.42
C ASN A 148 7.43 24.87 0.94
N ILE A 149 7.86 23.64 0.64
CA ILE A 149 7.98 23.17 -0.74
C ILE A 149 6.59 22.98 -1.37
N SER A 150 5.63 22.45 -0.65
CA SER A 150 4.28 22.16 -1.17
C SER A 150 3.58 23.40 -1.74
N ALA A 151 3.93 24.60 -1.25
CA ALA A 151 3.39 25.85 -1.75
C ALA A 151 3.86 26.24 -3.15
N SER A 152 5.01 25.72 -3.60
CA SER A 152 5.68 26.14 -4.85
C SER A 152 5.76 25.03 -5.89
N TYR A 153 5.56 23.77 -5.50
CA TYR A 153 5.71 22.60 -6.38
C TYR A 153 4.37 22.13 -6.96
N PRO A 154 4.33 21.69 -8.23
CA PRO A 154 3.23 20.92 -8.77
C PRO A 154 3.00 19.66 -7.92
N ILE A 155 1.75 19.24 -7.78
CA ILE A 155 1.39 18.10 -6.92
C ILE A 155 2.16 16.81 -7.27
N TYR A 156 2.37 16.54 -8.53
CA TYR A 156 3.11 15.36 -9.00
C TYR A 156 4.56 15.38 -8.50
N ASP A 157 5.26 16.50 -8.69
CA ASP A 157 6.67 16.66 -8.29
C ASP A 157 6.80 16.63 -6.76
N PHE A 158 5.84 17.21 -6.06
CA PHE A 158 5.79 17.17 -4.60
C PHE A 158 5.61 15.75 -4.06
N VAL A 159 4.66 14.99 -4.63
CA VAL A 159 4.45 13.58 -4.21
C VAL A 159 5.69 12.73 -4.51
N LYS A 160 6.31 12.92 -5.68
CA LYS A 160 7.55 12.24 -6.03
C LYS A 160 8.68 12.56 -5.04
N LEU A 161 8.84 13.84 -4.70
CA LEU A 161 9.82 14.28 -3.70
C LEU A 161 9.55 13.61 -2.33
N LEU A 162 8.30 13.51 -1.88
CA LEU A 162 7.97 12.83 -0.64
C LEU A 162 8.37 11.36 -0.67
N ILE A 163 8.09 10.66 -1.78
CA ILE A 163 8.45 9.24 -1.95
C ILE A 163 9.97 9.07 -1.90
N ASP A 164 10.71 9.87 -2.66
CA ASP A 164 12.17 9.78 -2.77
C ASP A 164 12.86 10.15 -1.44
N ASP A 165 12.39 11.20 -0.76
CA ASP A 165 13.01 11.71 0.47
C ASP A 165 12.68 10.87 1.72
N THR A 166 11.54 10.20 1.74
CA THR A 166 11.15 9.31 2.85
C THR A 166 11.54 7.87 2.62
N ALA A 167 11.96 7.50 1.40
CA ALA A 167 12.22 6.11 1.01
C ALA A 167 11.06 5.14 1.38
N ILE A 168 9.82 5.63 1.32
CA ILE A 168 8.63 4.90 1.76
C ILE A 168 8.48 3.55 1.03
N THR A 169 8.90 3.49 -0.23
CA THR A 169 8.88 2.26 -1.03
C THR A 169 9.86 1.21 -0.53
N GLU A 170 11.00 1.61 0.06
CA GLU A 170 12.01 0.68 0.58
C GLU A 170 11.64 0.13 1.95
N ILE A 171 10.84 0.86 2.71
CA ILE A 171 10.42 0.47 4.07
C ILE A 171 9.37 -0.66 4.06
N PHE A 172 8.61 -0.77 2.97
CA PHE A 172 7.50 -1.73 2.85
C PHE A 172 7.78 -2.86 1.83
N LEU A 173 8.97 -2.91 1.25
CA LEU A 173 9.46 -4.04 0.47
C LEU A 173 10.10 -5.11 1.36
#